data_24dd9a1aaa5d655654b80e9ef26dc060
#
_entry.id   24dd9a1aaa5d655654b80e9ef26dc060
#
_cell.length_a   1.000
_cell.length_b   1.000
_cell.length_c   1.000
_cell.angle_alpha   90.00
_cell.angle_beta   90.00
_cell.angle_gamma   90.00
#
_symmetry.space_group_name_H-M   'P 1'
#
loop_
_entity.id
_entity.type
_entity.pdbx_description
1 polymer ?
#
loop_
_entity_poly.entity_id
_entity_poly.type
_entity_poly.pdbx_seq_one_letter_code
_entity_poly.pdbx_strand_id
1 'polypeptide(L)'
;MEGRYPNGLLLAITNCNDASKRDEFARWYNHIHFPDVTASGIFKHPIRFANTDPDSPRGQYAATYETDYEDAAIALADNREASAKLRPDGGRGSELIESVFVDVFKRTGGEFSTSVRPTRGILLVLSNCTDPSREEEFNRWYEDVHFPDILNVGQFHTAYRYENVNPESSAKYLAIYETDNADPADARSQHTKLMEGWGQQRHLFSDMEVVSSMTARRVWPRLD
;
A
#
# COMPACT_ATOMS: atom_id res chain seq x y z
N MET A 1 -3.33 0.16 9.16
CA MET A 1 -3.27 -1.26 8.79
C MET A 1 -3.10 -2.10 10.06
N GLU A 2 -2.95 -3.40 10.02
CA GLU A 2 -2.91 -4.29 11.21
C GLU A 2 -4.18 -4.16 12.09
N GLY A 3 -5.34 -4.25 11.48
CA GLY A 3 -6.62 -4.06 12.15
C GLY A 3 -7.07 -2.61 12.29
N ARG A 4 -6.20 -1.64 11.99
CA ARG A 4 -6.56 -0.23 11.86
C ARG A 4 -7.01 0.04 10.42
N TYR A 5 -8.02 0.88 10.26
CA TYR A 5 -8.46 1.36 8.94
C TYR A 5 -8.37 2.89 8.92
N PRO A 6 -7.16 3.45 8.71
CA PRO A 6 -6.93 4.88 8.81
C PRO A 6 -7.68 5.67 7.74
N ASN A 7 -7.98 6.94 8.03
CA ASN A 7 -8.69 7.84 7.10
C ASN A 7 -7.88 8.11 5.84
N GLY A 8 -6.55 8.10 5.94
CA GLY A 8 -5.67 8.28 4.80
C GLY A 8 -4.38 7.47 4.92
N LEU A 9 -3.75 7.28 3.78
CA LEU A 9 -2.52 6.52 3.64
C LEU A 9 -1.57 7.22 2.66
N LEU A 10 -0.33 7.49 3.08
CA LEU A 10 0.77 7.79 2.17
C LEU A 10 1.41 6.47 1.75
N LEU A 11 1.45 6.22 0.45
CA LEU A 11 2.16 5.10 -0.17
C LEU A 11 3.40 5.60 -0.90
N ALA A 12 4.55 5.02 -0.61
CA ALA A 12 5.79 5.24 -1.34
C ALA A 12 6.33 3.91 -1.87
N ILE A 13 6.47 3.80 -3.19
CA ILE A 13 7.15 2.68 -3.85
C ILE A 13 8.51 3.19 -4.32
N THR A 14 9.58 2.49 -3.90
CA THR A 14 10.96 2.96 -4.09
C THR A 14 11.90 1.86 -4.49
N ASN A 15 13.02 2.26 -5.11
CA ASN A 15 14.18 1.41 -5.36
C ASN A 15 15.38 1.89 -4.54
N CYS A 16 16.29 0.96 -4.26
CA CYS A 16 17.67 1.28 -3.96
C CYS A 16 18.44 1.26 -5.28
N ASN A 17 18.99 2.42 -5.69
CA ASN A 17 19.67 2.57 -6.99
C ASN A 17 21.05 1.91 -7.04
N ASP A 18 21.57 1.42 -5.90
CA ASP A 18 22.82 0.65 -5.80
C ASP A 18 22.57 -0.66 -5.05
N ALA A 19 22.54 -1.77 -5.80
CA ALA A 19 22.28 -3.09 -5.23
C ALA A 19 23.31 -3.52 -4.17
N SER A 20 24.53 -3.02 -4.23
CA SER A 20 25.60 -3.32 -3.25
C SER A 20 25.39 -2.60 -1.90
N LYS A 21 24.54 -1.57 -1.89
CA LYS A 21 24.26 -0.71 -0.72
C LYS A 21 22.87 -0.93 -0.12
N ARG A 22 22.20 -2.01 -0.45
CA ARG A 22 20.85 -2.31 0.08
C ARG A 22 20.75 -2.28 1.62
N ASP A 23 21.79 -2.74 2.32
CA ASP A 23 21.83 -2.71 3.79
C ASP A 23 21.99 -1.29 4.34
N GLU A 24 22.80 -0.45 3.66
CA GLU A 24 22.94 0.97 4.00
C GLU A 24 21.62 1.71 3.77
N PHE A 25 20.99 1.49 2.62
CA PHE A 25 19.68 2.03 2.29
C PHE A 25 18.61 1.60 3.31
N ALA A 26 18.59 0.33 3.71
CA ALA A 26 17.65 -0.16 4.72
C ALA A 26 17.86 0.51 6.08
N ARG A 27 19.11 0.67 6.54
CA ARG A 27 19.42 1.38 7.80
C ARG A 27 18.98 2.83 7.74
N TRP A 28 19.30 3.54 6.65
CA TRP A 28 18.88 4.93 6.45
C TRP A 28 17.35 5.04 6.45
N TYR A 29 16.67 4.20 5.68
CA TYR A 29 15.20 4.24 5.55
C TYR A 29 14.51 4.02 6.89
N ASN A 30 14.94 2.99 7.64
CA ASN A 30 14.30 2.59 8.89
C ASN A 30 14.61 3.53 10.07
N HIS A 31 15.83 4.06 10.15
CA HIS A 31 16.31 4.78 11.35
C HIS A 31 16.48 6.29 11.13
N ILE A 32 16.40 6.78 9.90
CA ILE A 32 16.49 8.19 9.55
C ILE A 32 15.20 8.65 8.86
N HIS A 33 14.88 8.05 7.70
CA HIS A 33 13.77 8.50 6.86
C HIS A 33 12.40 8.31 7.55
N PHE A 34 12.11 7.16 8.12
CA PHE A 34 10.86 6.93 8.86
C PHE A 34 10.66 7.92 10.03
N PRO A 35 11.62 8.08 10.96
CA PRO A 35 11.53 9.13 11.97
C PRO A 35 11.34 10.53 11.39
N ASP A 36 11.99 10.82 10.26
CA ASP A 36 11.88 12.12 9.62
C ASP A 36 10.49 12.39 9.04
N VAL A 37 9.87 11.42 8.38
CA VAL A 37 8.51 11.53 7.81
C VAL A 37 7.45 11.62 8.90
N THR A 38 7.65 10.90 10.01
CA THR A 38 6.66 10.81 11.10
C THR A 38 6.88 11.85 12.21
N ALA A 39 7.92 12.69 12.13
CA ALA A 39 8.28 13.64 13.19
C ALA A 39 7.18 14.67 13.52
N SER A 40 6.33 15.03 12.56
CA SER A 40 5.19 15.91 12.75
C SER A 40 4.03 15.27 13.51
N GLY A 41 3.98 13.93 13.55
CA GLY A 41 2.84 13.15 14.05
C GLY A 41 1.62 13.11 13.11
N ILE A 42 1.67 13.77 11.95
CA ILE A 42 0.59 13.78 10.94
C ILE A 42 0.51 12.43 10.24
N PHE A 43 1.67 11.90 9.82
CA PHE A 43 1.80 10.52 9.37
C PHE A 43 2.38 9.66 10.49
N LYS A 44 1.82 8.47 10.68
CA LYS A 44 2.10 7.55 11.78
C LYS A 44 2.24 6.12 11.28
N HIS A 45 2.63 5.22 12.18
CA HIS A 45 2.63 3.77 11.95
C HIS A 45 3.30 3.35 10.64
N PRO A 46 4.55 3.78 10.39
CA PRO A 46 5.24 3.44 9.16
C PRO A 46 5.52 1.94 9.10
N ILE A 47 5.20 1.31 7.95
CA ILE A 47 5.56 -0.09 7.68
C ILE A 47 6.26 -0.13 6.33
N ARG A 48 7.38 -0.86 6.26
CA ARG A 48 8.13 -1.11 5.03
C ARG A 48 8.04 -2.57 4.65
N PHE A 49 7.79 -2.77 3.36
CA PHE A 49 7.72 -4.07 2.73
C PHE A 49 8.76 -4.17 1.62
N ALA A 50 9.35 -5.35 1.45
CA ALA A 50 10.20 -5.67 0.31
C ALA A 50 9.41 -6.52 -0.70
N ASN A 51 9.45 -6.14 -1.97
CA ASN A 51 8.86 -6.92 -3.05
C ASN A 51 9.39 -8.35 -3.03
N THR A 52 8.53 -9.33 -3.23
CA THR A 52 8.93 -10.74 -3.34
C THR A 52 9.69 -11.02 -4.63
N ASP A 53 9.52 -10.16 -5.64
CA ASP A 53 10.35 -10.10 -6.84
C ASP A 53 11.26 -8.86 -6.78
N PRO A 54 12.54 -9.02 -6.36
CA PRO A 54 13.47 -7.90 -6.18
C PRO A 54 13.91 -7.22 -7.48
N ASP A 55 13.67 -7.86 -8.62
CA ASP A 55 14.02 -7.36 -9.94
C ASP A 55 12.81 -6.78 -10.69
N SER A 56 11.69 -6.69 -10.01
CA SER A 56 10.45 -6.14 -10.56
C SER A 56 10.63 -4.68 -11.00
N PRO A 57 10.24 -4.31 -12.23
CA PRO A 57 10.22 -2.91 -12.67
C PRO A 57 9.18 -2.06 -11.92
N ARG A 58 8.32 -2.69 -11.11
CA ARG A 58 7.27 -2.05 -10.32
C ARG A 58 7.75 -1.53 -8.96
N GLY A 59 9.03 -1.65 -8.66
CA GLY A 59 9.68 -1.20 -7.45
C GLY A 59 10.07 -2.33 -6.50
N GLN A 60 11.16 -2.10 -5.76
CA GLN A 60 11.76 -3.08 -4.83
C GLN A 60 11.12 -3.03 -3.45
N TYR A 61 10.60 -1.87 -3.05
CA TYR A 61 10.05 -1.65 -1.71
C TYR A 61 8.77 -0.85 -1.78
N ALA A 62 7.85 -1.15 -0.87
CA ALA A 62 6.69 -0.31 -0.57
C ALA A 62 6.75 0.14 0.89
N ALA A 63 6.45 1.40 1.15
CA ALA A 63 6.29 1.93 2.50
C ALA A 63 4.92 2.59 2.63
N THR A 64 4.24 2.33 3.74
CA THR A 64 2.94 2.90 4.06
C THR A 64 3.04 3.71 5.33
N TYR A 65 2.32 4.84 5.37
CA TYR A 65 2.20 5.71 6.54
C TYR A 65 0.74 6.10 6.71
N GLU A 66 0.20 5.92 7.89
CA GLU A 66 -1.21 6.16 8.21
C GLU A 66 -1.43 7.61 8.64
N THR A 67 -2.60 8.17 8.33
CA THR A 67 -3.07 9.44 8.87
C THR A 67 -4.53 9.37 9.29
N ASP A 68 -4.87 10.08 10.38
CA ASP A 68 -6.24 10.22 10.88
C ASP A 68 -6.93 11.49 10.37
N TYR A 69 -6.27 12.26 9.51
CA TYR A 69 -6.88 13.43 8.88
C TYR A 69 -8.10 13.01 8.06
N GLU A 70 -9.20 13.77 8.18
CA GLU A 70 -10.40 13.56 7.37
C GLU A 70 -10.12 13.84 5.89
N ASP A 71 -9.33 14.88 5.61
CA ASP A 71 -8.83 15.20 4.28
C ASP A 71 -7.34 14.83 4.14
N ALA A 72 -7.09 13.72 3.48
CA ALA A 72 -5.73 13.24 3.27
C ALA A 72 -4.86 14.17 2.39
N ALA A 73 -5.46 15.01 1.54
CA ALA A 73 -4.73 16.00 0.75
C ALA A 73 -4.16 17.10 1.66
N ILE A 74 -4.92 17.54 2.66
CA ILE A 74 -4.45 18.50 3.66
C ILE A 74 -3.32 17.90 4.50
N ALA A 75 -3.43 16.62 4.87
CA ALA A 75 -2.38 15.93 5.63
C ALA A 75 -1.01 16.00 4.94
N LEU A 76 -0.96 15.85 3.61
CA LEU A 76 0.31 15.95 2.87
C LEU A 76 0.89 17.36 2.90
N ALA A 77 0.05 18.39 2.71
CA ALA A 77 0.47 19.78 2.75
C ALA A 77 0.98 20.18 4.14
N ASP A 78 0.21 19.84 5.17
CA ASP A 78 0.56 20.14 6.57
C ASP A 78 1.83 19.40 7.01
N ASN A 79 2.00 18.14 6.57
CA ASN A 79 3.22 17.39 6.87
C ASN A 79 4.46 18.01 6.23
N ARG A 80 4.34 18.50 5.00
CA ARG A 80 5.44 19.20 4.32
C ARG A 80 5.82 20.49 5.06
N GLU A 81 4.84 21.30 5.46
CA GLU A 81 5.06 22.52 6.22
C GLU A 81 5.67 22.25 7.60
N ALA A 82 5.12 21.30 8.35
CA ALA A 82 5.62 20.90 9.66
C ALA A 82 7.04 20.34 9.58
N SER A 83 7.33 19.50 8.57
CA SER A 83 8.66 18.94 8.35
C SER A 83 9.69 20.00 8.00
N ALA A 84 9.31 21.01 7.22
CA ALA A 84 10.19 22.15 6.92
C ALA A 84 10.52 22.97 8.17
N LYS A 85 9.55 23.19 9.08
CA LYS A 85 9.77 23.88 10.36
C LYS A 85 10.66 23.08 11.31
N LEU A 86 10.48 21.76 11.36
CA LEU A 86 11.28 20.88 12.22
C LEU A 86 12.71 20.71 11.73
N ARG A 87 12.93 20.89 10.44
CA ARG A 87 14.23 20.69 9.77
C ARG A 87 14.47 21.80 8.74
N PRO A 88 14.78 23.01 9.19
CA PRO A 88 15.00 24.15 8.30
C PRO A 88 16.16 23.95 7.32
N ASP A 89 17.14 23.08 7.65
CA ASP A 89 18.26 22.72 6.79
C ASP A 89 17.92 21.58 5.80
N GLY A 90 16.64 21.22 5.69
CA GLY A 90 16.17 20.09 4.88
C GLY A 90 16.23 18.75 5.61
N GLY A 91 15.66 17.72 4.97
CA GLY A 91 15.70 16.36 5.49
C GLY A 91 17.09 15.71 5.32
N ARG A 92 17.32 14.65 6.07
CA ARG A 92 18.52 13.81 5.90
C ARG A 92 18.31 12.84 4.74
N GLY A 93 18.36 13.38 3.52
CA GLY A 93 18.17 12.62 2.28
C GLY A 93 19.20 11.51 2.08
N SER A 94 18.94 10.66 1.12
CA SER A 94 19.88 9.64 0.64
C SER A 94 19.93 9.66 -0.87
N GLU A 95 21.13 9.60 -1.45
CA GLU A 95 21.32 9.47 -2.89
C GLU A 95 20.97 8.04 -3.38
N LEU A 96 20.73 7.11 -2.45
CA LEU A 96 20.39 5.73 -2.77
C LEU A 96 18.92 5.51 -3.10
N ILE A 97 18.04 6.50 -2.82
CA ILE A 97 16.62 6.36 -3.07
C ILE A 97 16.25 6.80 -4.48
N GLU A 98 15.53 5.94 -5.16
CA GLU A 98 14.80 6.25 -6.39
C GLU A 98 13.30 6.07 -6.11
N SER A 99 12.52 7.12 -6.32
CA SER A 99 11.07 7.06 -6.17
C SER A 99 10.41 6.56 -7.45
N VAL A 100 9.67 5.46 -7.35
CA VAL A 100 8.91 4.86 -8.45
C VAL A 100 7.48 5.41 -8.45
N PHE A 101 6.86 5.48 -7.26
CA PHE A 101 5.50 5.99 -7.07
C PHE A 101 5.37 6.54 -5.65
N VAL A 102 4.81 7.75 -5.50
CA VAL A 102 4.56 8.35 -4.18
C VAL A 102 3.28 9.17 -4.26
N ASP A 103 2.22 8.70 -3.59
CA ASP A 103 0.96 9.42 -3.51
C ASP A 103 0.27 9.24 -2.16
N VAL A 104 -0.68 10.13 -1.87
CA VAL A 104 -1.56 10.06 -0.71
C VAL A 104 -2.95 9.64 -1.17
N PHE A 105 -3.53 8.76 -0.38
CA PHE A 105 -4.83 8.17 -0.63
C PHE A 105 -5.76 8.44 0.55
N LYS A 106 -7.02 8.75 0.27
CA LYS A 106 -8.11 8.80 1.26
C LYS A 106 -8.83 7.45 1.31
N ARG A 107 -9.29 7.06 2.49
CA ARG A 107 -10.14 5.88 2.64
C ARG A 107 -11.39 6.01 1.78
N THR A 108 -11.75 4.95 1.08
CA THR A 108 -13.02 4.84 0.34
C THR A 108 -13.72 3.55 0.73
N GLY A 109 -15.06 3.57 0.65
CA GLY A 109 -15.89 2.41 0.97
C GLY A 109 -16.24 2.25 2.45
N GLY A 110 -16.99 1.18 2.73
CA GLY A 110 -17.45 0.82 4.06
C GLY A 110 -16.36 0.23 4.94
N GLU A 111 -16.77 -0.22 6.14
CA GLU A 111 -15.89 -0.97 7.04
C GLU A 111 -15.78 -2.41 6.55
N PHE A 112 -14.56 -2.82 6.22
CA PHE A 112 -14.24 -4.22 5.96
C PHE A 112 -13.82 -4.91 7.25
N SER A 113 -14.04 -6.22 7.32
CA SER A 113 -13.57 -7.03 8.43
C SER A 113 -12.07 -6.90 8.57
N THR A 114 -11.62 -6.26 9.64
CA THR A 114 -10.21 -6.18 10.01
C THR A 114 -9.89 -7.29 10.99
N SER A 115 -8.62 -7.72 11.00
CA SER A 115 -8.14 -8.81 11.83
C SER A 115 -7.02 -8.32 12.76
N VAL A 116 -6.94 -8.90 13.95
CA VAL A 116 -5.80 -8.71 14.87
C VAL A 116 -4.60 -9.61 14.52
N ARG A 117 -4.69 -10.37 13.41
CA ARG A 117 -3.59 -11.22 12.95
C ARG A 117 -2.42 -10.34 12.50
N PRO A 118 -1.16 -10.78 12.71
CA PRO A 118 0.01 -10.00 12.32
C PRO A 118 0.10 -9.88 10.79
N THR A 119 0.42 -8.69 10.31
CA THR A 119 0.68 -8.45 8.89
C THR A 119 2.13 -8.79 8.57
N ARG A 120 2.38 -10.02 8.09
CA ARG A 120 3.70 -10.49 7.64
C ARG A 120 3.99 -10.09 6.20
N GLY A 121 2.95 -9.87 5.42
CA GLY A 121 3.06 -9.42 4.04
C GLY A 121 1.77 -8.84 3.51
N ILE A 122 1.87 -8.31 2.30
CA ILE A 122 0.76 -7.69 1.58
C ILE A 122 0.73 -8.11 0.12
N LEU A 123 -0.48 -8.11 -0.45
CA LEU A 123 -0.70 -7.87 -1.87
C LEU A 123 -1.19 -6.43 -2.01
N LEU A 124 -0.49 -5.63 -2.80
CA LEU A 124 -0.81 -4.25 -3.14
C LEU A 124 -1.24 -4.21 -4.61
N VAL A 125 -2.35 -3.52 -4.89
CA VAL A 125 -2.88 -3.35 -6.25
C VAL A 125 -3.24 -1.89 -6.46
N LEU A 126 -2.61 -1.27 -7.47
CA LEU A 126 -2.97 0.03 -8.01
C LEU A 126 -3.82 -0.18 -9.25
N SER A 127 -4.98 0.46 -9.32
CA SER A 127 -5.96 0.20 -10.38
C SER A 127 -6.76 1.45 -10.78
N ASN A 128 -7.36 1.37 -11.99
CA ASN A 128 -8.32 2.33 -12.50
C ASN A 128 -9.62 1.62 -12.92
N CYS A 129 -10.73 2.36 -12.97
CA CYS A 129 -11.89 2.01 -13.76
C CYS A 129 -11.74 2.69 -15.13
N THR A 130 -11.71 1.91 -16.22
CA THR A 130 -11.50 2.43 -17.58
C THR A 130 -12.73 3.09 -18.18
N ASP A 131 -13.93 2.77 -17.65
CA ASP A 131 -15.18 3.43 -17.99
C ASP A 131 -15.67 4.29 -16.81
N PRO A 132 -15.53 5.63 -16.88
CA PRO A 132 -15.97 6.51 -15.80
C PRO A 132 -17.46 6.44 -15.51
N SER A 133 -18.29 6.03 -16.48
CA SER A 133 -19.75 5.88 -16.27
C SER A 133 -20.11 4.69 -15.38
N ARG A 134 -19.19 3.74 -15.22
CA ARG A 134 -19.34 2.52 -14.40
C ARG A 134 -18.56 2.56 -13.08
N GLU A 135 -18.00 3.70 -12.74
CA GLU A 135 -17.12 3.81 -11.56
C GLU A 135 -17.86 3.51 -10.24
N GLU A 136 -19.12 3.91 -10.12
CA GLU A 136 -19.93 3.56 -8.96
C GLU A 136 -20.20 2.04 -8.87
N GLU A 137 -20.45 1.39 -10.00
CA GLU A 137 -20.58 -0.07 -10.09
C GLU A 137 -19.26 -0.77 -9.72
N PHE A 138 -18.12 -0.23 -10.20
CA PHE A 138 -16.78 -0.72 -9.86
C PHE A 138 -16.50 -0.66 -8.36
N ASN A 139 -16.87 0.44 -7.70
CA ASN A 139 -16.69 0.58 -6.26
C ASN A 139 -17.57 -0.39 -5.49
N ARG A 140 -18.86 -0.52 -5.86
CA ARG A 140 -19.76 -1.53 -5.26
C ARG A 140 -19.28 -2.96 -5.46
N TRP A 141 -18.77 -3.28 -6.66
CA TRP A 141 -18.20 -4.60 -6.92
C TRP A 141 -17.03 -4.93 -5.99
N TYR A 142 -16.16 -3.95 -5.70
CA TYR A 142 -15.07 -4.16 -4.74
C TYR A 142 -15.59 -4.49 -3.34
N GLU A 143 -16.62 -3.80 -2.89
CA GLU A 143 -17.18 -3.93 -1.54
C GLU A 143 -18.04 -5.18 -1.38
N ASP A 144 -18.95 -5.40 -2.32
CA ASP A 144 -20.00 -6.41 -2.19
C ASP A 144 -19.56 -7.79 -2.70
N VAL A 145 -18.54 -7.84 -3.57
CA VAL A 145 -18.13 -9.08 -4.25
C VAL A 145 -16.64 -9.36 -4.04
N HIS A 146 -15.76 -8.46 -4.48
CA HIS A 146 -14.35 -8.78 -4.62
C HIS A 146 -13.65 -8.98 -3.26
N PHE A 147 -13.84 -8.07 -2.31
CA PHE A 147 -13.24 -8.20 -0.98
C PHE A 147 -13.79 -9.39 -0.19
N PRO A 148 -15.12 -9.61 -0.12
CA PRO A 148 -15.65 -10.83 0.49
C PRO A 148 -15.08 -12.11 -0.14
N ASP A 149 -15.01 -12.19 -1.45
CA ASP A 149 -14.47 -13.36 -2.13
C ASP A 149 -13.00 -13.61 -1.79
N ILE A 150 -12.16 -12.57 -1.83
CA ILE A 150 -10.73 -12.68 -1.48
C ILE A 150 -10.54 -13.13 -0.03
N LEU A 151 -11.26 -12.55 0.90
CA LEU A 151 -11.13 -12.86 2.32
C LEU A 151 -11.66 -14.26 2.65
N ASN A 152 -12.74 -14.70 2.00
CA ASN A 152 -13.31 -16.05 2.19
C ASN A 152 -12.37 -17.17 1.77
N VAL A 153 -11.44 -16.94 0.85
CA VAL A 153 -10.39 -17.91 0.49
C VAL A 153 -9.41 -18.18 1.63
N GLY A 154 -9.27 -17.21 2.57
CA GLY A 154 -8.50 -17.35 3.80
C GLY A 154 -6.97 -17.16 3.65
N GLN A 155 -6.46 -16.84 2.46
CA GLN A 155 -5.04 -16.53 2.25
C GLN A 155 -4.69 -15.10 2.66
N PHE A 156 -5.67 -14.21 2.60
CA PHE A 156 -5.61 -12.85 3.10
C PHE A 156 -6.65 -12.68 4.20
N HIS A 157 -6.32 -11.95 5.25
CA HIS A 157 -7.19 -11.80 6.43
C HIS A 157 -7.81 -10.41 6.58
N THR A 158 -7.30 -9.42 5.86
CA THR A 158 -7.78 -8.04 5.90
C THR A 158 -7.61 -7.40 4.54
N ALA A 159 -8.57 -6.56 4.16
CA ALA A 159 -8.54 -5.78 2.92
C ALA A 159 -8.83 -4.31 3.21
N TYR A 160 -8.16 -3.42 2.51
CA TYR A 160 -8.33 -1.97 2.59
C TYR A 160 -8.46 -1.40 1.18
N ARG A 161 -9.33 -0.40 1.03
CA ARG A 161 -9.50 0.34 -0.22
C ARG A 161 -9.36 1.84 0.00
N TYR A 162 -8.63 2.45 -0.91
CA TYR A 162 -8.34 3.87 -0.89
C TYR A 162 -8.50 4.48 -2.28
N GLU A 163 -8.83 5.77 -2.34
CA GLU A 163 -8.85 6.59 -3.55
C GLU A 163 -7.74 7.64 -3.49
N ASN A 164 -7.01 7.81 -4.58
CA ASN A 164 -5.93 8.78 -4.68
C ASN A 164 -6.47 10.21 -4.56
N VAL A 165 -5.82 11.05 -3.78
CA VAL A 165 -6.17 12.47 -3.67
C VAL A 165 -5.59 13.32 -4.81
N ASN A 166 -4.64 12.76 -5.56
CA ASN A 166 -4.03 13.40 -6.73
C ASN A 166 -4.77 12.96 -8.01
N PRO A 167 -5.58 13.82 -8.66
CA PRO A 167 -6.32 13.45 -9.86
C PRO A 167 -5.43 13.18 -11.08
N GLU A 168 -4.17 13.67 -11.06
CA GLU A 168 -3.20 13.47 -12.15
C GLU A 168 -2.36 12.19 -11.97
N SER A 169 -2.61 11.42 -10.92
CA SER A 169 -1.90 10.16 -10.69
C SER A 169 -2.23 9.13 -11.76
N SER A 170 -1.26 8.26 -12.05
CA SER A 170 -1.47 7.12 -12.96
C SER A 170 -2.46 6.09 -12.42
N ALA A 171 -2.72 6.08 -11.10
CA ALA A 171 -3.64 5.15 -10.45
C ALA A 171 -4.60 5.89 -9.52
N LYS A 172 -5.90 5.75 -9.78
CA LYS A 172 -6.95 6.34 -8.95
C LYS A 172 -7.20 5.54 -7.68
N TYR A 173 -7.06 4.23 -7.71
CA TYR A 173 -7.39 3.36 -6.58
C TYR A 173 -6.23 2.52 -6.11
N LEU A 174 -6.19 2.32 -4.80
CA LEU A 174 -5.28 1.42 -4.10
C LEU A 174 -6.10 0.39 -3.32
N ALA A 175 -5.80 -0.89 -3.52
CA ALA A 175 -6.25 -1.97 -2.66
C ALA A 175 -5.05 -2.64 -2.00
N ILE A 176 -5.15 -2.90 -0.70
CA ILE A 176 -4.13 -3.61 0.09
C ILE A 176 -4.80 -4.79 0.77
N TYR A 177 -4.22 -5.97 0.61
CA TYR A 177 -4.65 -7.21 1.26
C TYR A 177 -3.53 -7.68 2.17
N GLU A 178 -3.83 -7.86 3.46
CA GLU A 178 -2.85 -8.30 4.46
C GLU A 178 -2.89 -9.81 4.64
N THR A 179 -1.71 -10.40 4.78
CA THR A 179 -1.55 -11.83 5.07
C THR A 179 -0.58 -12.05 6.23
N ASP A 180 -0.83 -13.09 7.02
CA ASP A 180 0.10 -13.60 8.03
C ASP A 180 1.01 -14.72 7.49
N ASN A 181 0.87 -15.07 6.19
CA ASN A 181 1.82 -15.96 5.53
C ASN A 181 3.20 -15.28 5.45
N ALA A 182 4.25 -15.99 5.85
CA ALA A 182 5.64 -15.51 5.75
C ALA A 182 6.10 -15.31 4.30
N ASP A 183 5.44 -15.98 3.35
CA ASP A 183 5.63 -15.82 1.90
C ASP A 183 4.34 -15.28 1.24
N PRO A 184 4.22 -13.96 1.03
CA PRO A 184 3.06 -13.37 0.38
C PRO A 184 2.88 -13.78 -1.09
N ALA A 185 3.94 -14.18 -1.77
CA ALA A 185 3.85 -14.68 -3.14
C ALA A 185 3.18 -16.06 -3.17
N ASP A 186 3.50 -16.92 -2.20
CA ASP A 186 2.83 -18.19 -2.01
C ASP A 186 1.35 -17.99 -1.65
N ALA A 187 1.03 -17.07 -0.71
CA ALA A 187 -0.35 -16.73 -0.38
C ALA A 187 -1.15 -16.32 -1.62
N ARG A 188 -0.59 -15.47 -2.48
CA ARG A 188 -1.21 -15.07 -3.75
C ARG A 188 -1.38 -16.25 -4.70
N SER A 189 -0.38 -17.11 -4.83
CA SER A 189 -0.45 -18.29 -5.69
C SER A 189 -1.54 -19.25 -5.25
N GLN A 190 -1.62 -19.54 -3.95
CA GLN A 190 -2.66 -20.40 -3.37
C GLN A 190 -4.05 -19.78 -3.55
N HIS A 191 -4.19 -18.48 -3.29
CA HIS A 191 -5.43 -17.74 -3.54
C HIS A 191 -5.90 -17.92 -4.99
N THR A 192 -5.02 -17.69 -5.97
CA THR A 192 -5.35 -17.80 -7.40
C THR A 192 -5.84 -19.21 -7.75
N LYS A 193 -5.16 -20.26 -7.28
CA LYS A 193 -5.56 -21.66 -7.52
C LYS A 193 -6.94 -22.00 -6.94
N LEU A 194 -7.24 -21.48 -5.75
CA LEU A 194 -8.54 -21.71 -5.12
C LEU A 194 -9.66 -20.97 -5.85
N MET A 195 -9.39 -19.76 -6.32
CA MET A 195 -10.35 -18.96 -7.10
C MET A 195 -10.66 -19.55 -8.47
N GLU A 196 -9.70 -20.21 -9.13
CA GLU A 196 -9.91 -20.92 -10.41
C GLU A 196 -11.03 -21.97 -10.31
N GLY A 197 -11.17 -22.62 -9.14
CA GLY A 197 -12.23 -23.58 -8.86
C GLY A 197 -13.63 -22.98 -8.72
N TRP A 198 -13.75 -21.67 -8.54
CA TRP A 198 -15.02 -20.98 -8.26
C TRP A 198 -15.67 -20.31 -9.49
N GLY A 199 -15.01 -20.41 -10.65
CA GLY A 199 -15.49 -19.85 -11.92
C GLY A 199 -15.09 -18.37 -12.12
N GLN A 200 -14.08 -18.15 -12.92
CA GLN A 200 -13.41 -16.85 -13.16
C GLN A 200 -14.33 -15.69 -13.53
N GLN A 201 -15.49 -15.93 -14.12
CA GLN A 201 -16.38 -14.87 -14.63
C GLN A 201 -17.07 -14.05 -13.54
N ARG A 202 -17.17 -14.53 -12.29
CA ARG A 202 -17.81 -13.79 -11.19
C ARG A 202 -16.91 -12.79 -10.52
N HIS A 203 -15.59 -12.88 -10.71
CA HIS A 203 -14.59 -12.21 -9.87
C HIS A 203 -13.85 -11.08 -10.57
N LEU A 204 -14.03 -10.90 -11.88
CA LEU A 204 -13.36 -9.85 -12.63
C LEU A 204 -14.39 -8.78 -13.04
N PHE A 205 -14.05 -7.53 -12.75
CA PHE A 205 -14.76 -6.38 -13.32
C PHE A 205 -14.15 -6.06 -14.69
N SER A 206 -14.98 -6.04 -15.75
CA SER A 206 -14.50 -5.95 -17.15
C SER A 206 -13.68 -4.68 -17.43
N ASP A 207 -14.02 -3.60 -16.72
CA ASP A 207 -13.42 -2.28 -16.94
C ASP A 207 -12.38 -1.94 -15.86
N MET A 208 -11.83 -2.97 -15.19
CA MET A 208 -10.71 -2.82 -14.27
C MET A 208 -9.39 -2.86 -15.03
N GLU A 209 -8.62 -1.79 -14.95
CA GLU A 209 -7.22 -1.75 -15.34
C GLU A 209 -6.33 -1.91 -14.11
N VAL A 210 -5.43 -2.88 -14.11
CA VAL A 210 -4.38 -3.00 -13.10
C VAL A 210 -3.14 -2.25 -13.56
N VAL A 211 -2.91 -1.08 -13.00
CA VAL A 211 -1.73 -0.24 -13.28
C VAL A 211 -0.47 -0.90 -12.74
N SER A 212 -0.54 -1.38 -11.49
CA SER A 212 0.57 -2.09 -10.85
C SER A 212 0.05 -3.05 -9.79
N SER A 213 0.74 -4.17 -9.60
CA SER A 213 0.49 -5.05 -8.46
C SER A 213 1.80 -5.62 -7.93
N MET A 214 1.87 -5.78 -6.60
CA MET A 214 3.07 -6.22 -5.91
C MET A 214 2.68 -7.13 -4.75
N THR A 215 3.31 -8.29 -4.63
CA THR A 215 3.37 -9.02 -3.37
C THR A 215 4.63 -8.61 -2.64
N ALA A 216 4.50 -8.26 -1.34
CA ALA A 216 5.64 -7.75 -0.62
C ALA A 216 5.65 -8.22 0.84
N ARG A 217 6.84 -8.64 1.30
CA ARG A 217 7.08 -9.12 2.66
C ARG A 217 7.45 -7.96 3.57
N ARG A 218 6.87 -7.91 4.77
CA ARG A 218 7.24 -6.94 5.79
C ARG A 218 8.71 -7.09 6.18
N VAL A 219 9.44 -5.96 6.15
CA VAL A 219 10.85 -5.90 6.53
C VAL A 219 11.10 -4.95 7.69
N TRP A 220 10.17 -4.03 7.97
CA TRP A 220 10.26 -3.09 9.09
C TRP A 220 8.88 -2.50 9.48
N PRO A 221 8.56 -2.28 10.79
CA PRO A 221 9.27 -2.92 11.92
C PRO A 221 9.19 -4.44 11.80
N ARG A 222 10.22 -5.14 12.29
CA ARG A 222 10.22 -6.61 12.27
C ARG A 222 9.16 -7.13 13.24
N LEU A 223 8.53 -8.21 12.87
CA LEU A 223 7.70 -9.00 13.78
C LEU A 223 8.61 -10.03 14.45
N ASP A 224 8.43 -10.17 15.76
CA ASP A 224 9.11 -11.18 16.57
C ASP A 224 8.68 -12.60 16.19
#